data_db4b2cd0df10caa56349f561530bc04e
#
_entry.id   db4b2cd0df10caa56349f561530bc04e
#
_cell.length_a   1.000
_cell.length_b   1.000
_cell.length_c   1.000
_cell.angle_alpha   90.00
_cell.angle_beta   90.00
_cell.angle_gamma   90.00
#
_symmetry.space_group_name_H-M   'P 1'
#
loop_
_entity.id
_entity.type
_entity.pdbx_description
1 polymer ?
#
loop_
_entity_poly.entity_id
_entity_poly.type
_entity_poly.pdbx_seq_one_letter_code
_entity_poly.pdbx_strand_id
1 'polypeptide(L)'
;MTVYNFGSINADYFYQVPHIPAPGETLAATDLDQGLGGKGANQSVAMVQAGADVVHLGAVGRDGDWLLERLVALGVARDSIVRLSCASGHAIITVAADGENAISLFSGANTAMSEAQLTQWLTPIGAGDWLVMQNETAHQLHAARMARAQAARVVYSAAPFEAKAVAEVLPFVNILCANEHEVKALQQDLRISSLASL
;
A
#
# COMPACT_ATOMS: atom_id res chain seq x y z
N MET A 1 -8.37 -11.93 -17.47
CA MET A 1 -7.75 -12.00 -16.11
C MET A 1 -7.21 -10.61 -15.83
N THR A 2 -7.87 -9.93 -14.92
CA THR A 2 -7.48 -8.57 -14.49
C THR A 2 -6.94 -8.64 -13.07
N VAL A 3 -5.93 -7.84 -12.77
CA VAL A 3 -5.39 -7.66 -11.42
C VAL A 3 -5.92 -6.34 -10.86
N TYR A 4 -6.80 -6.44 -9.88
CA TYR A 4 -7.27 -5.31 -9.09
C TYR A 4 -6.28 -5.09 -7.94
N ASN A 5 -5.51 -4.01 -7.98
CA ASN A 5 -4.57 -3.68 -6.91
C ASN A 5 -5.15 -2.58 -6.03
N PHE A 6 -5.68 -2.96 -4.88
CA PHE A 6 -6.21 -2.04 -3.88
C PHE A 6 -5.08 -1.63 -2.93
N GLY A 7 -4.55 -0.42 -3.14
CA GLY A 7 -3.31 -0.05 -2.46
C GLY A 7 -3.05 1.45 -2.33
N SER A 8 -2.02 1.73 -1.55
CA SER A 8 -1.56 3.07 -1.22
C SER A 8 -0.88 3.78 -2.39
N ILE A 9 -1.07 5.10 -2.44
CA ILE A 9 -0.34 6.05 -3.28
C ILE A 9 0.24 7.10 -2.37
N ASN A 10 1.56 7.26 -2.34
CA ASN A 10 2.24 8.21 -1.46
C ASN A 10 3.10 9.20 -2.25
N ALA A 11 3.22 10.41 -1.70
CA ALA A 11 4.28 11.33 -2.03
C ALA A 11 5.47 11.08 -1.10
N ASP A 12 6.59 10.59 -1.61
CA ASP A 12 7.77 10.35 -0.80
C ASP A 12 8.71 11.57 -0.92
N TYR A 13 9.03 12.20 0.22
CA TYR A 13 9.92 13.34 0.34
C TYR A 13 11.22 12.93 1.00
N PHE A 14 12.34 12.98 0.25
CA PHE A 14 13.67 12.58 0.71
C PHE A 14 14.47 13.81 1.11
N TYR A 15 14.69 13.99 2.41
CA TYR A 15 15.52 15.04 2.97
C TYR A 15 16.92 14.52 3.25
N GLN A 16 17.91 15.01 2.54
CA GLN A 16 19.31 14.70 2.81
C GLN A 16 19.81 15.53 3.98
N VAL A 17 20.38 14.88 5.00
CA VAL A 17 20.87 15.53 6.22
C VAL A 17 22.26 15.01 6.59
N PRO A 18 23.06 15.78 7.34
CA PRO A 18 24.36 15.29 7.84
C PRO A 18 24.23 14.07 8.77
N HIS A 19 23.21 14.03 9.61
CA HIS A 19 22.84 12.93 10.50
C HIS A 19 21.33 12.98 10.81
N ILE A 20 20.77 11.89 11.34
CA ILE A 20 19.36 11.87 11.79
C ILE A 20 19.21 12.81 12.99
N PRO A 21 18.28 13.80 12.98
CA PRO A 21 18.10 14.76 14.06
C PRO A 21 17.80 14.08 15.40
N ALA A 22 18.48 14.48 16.45
CA ALA A 22 18.15 14.08 17.81
C ALA A 22 16.91 14.80 18.34
N PRO A 23 16.23 14.30 19.38
CA PRO A 23 15.10 14.99 20.00
C PRO A 23 15.46 16.42 20.42
N GLY A 24 14.71 17.40 19.91
CA GLY A 24 14.92 18.85 20.18
C GLY A 24 15.96 19.50 19.28
N GLU A 25 16.65 18.79 18.42
CA GLU A 25 17.59 19.35 17.47
C GLU A 25 16.89 19.95 16.25
N THR A 26 17.39 21.08 15.77
CA THR A 26 16.99 21.67 14.49
C THR A 26 18.15 21.51 13.51
N LEU A 27 17.92 20.84 12.40
CA LEU A 27 18.93 20.56 11.40
C LEU A 27 18.47 21.07 10.02
N ALA A 28 19.37 21.70 9.29
CA ALA A 28 19.09 22.07 7.91
C ALA A 28 19.38 20.89 6.99
N ALA A 29 18.40 20.53 6.16
CA ALA A 29 18.62 19.59 5.09
C ALA A 29 19.51 20.21 4.01
N THR A 30 20.35 19.41 3.40
CA THR A 30 21.26 19.83 2.32
C THR A 30 20.67 19.67 0.94
N ASP A 31 19.64 18.79 0.81
CA ASP A 31 18.93 18.54 -0.43
C ASP A 31 17.51 18.00 -0.14
N LEU A 32 16.60 18.14 -1.12
CA LEU A 32 15.25 17.62 -1.10
C LEU A 32 14.92 17.01 -2.46
N ASP A 33 14.56 15.75 -2.47
CA ASP A 33 14.00 15.07 -3.63
C ASP A 33 12.55 14.61 -3.33
N GLN A 34 11.77 14.40 -4.38
CA GLN A 34 10.37 14.00 -4.31
C GLN A 34 10.08 12.88 -5.29
N GLY A 35 9.45 11.83 -4.83
CA GLY A 35 9.12 10.66 -5.63
C GLY A 35 7.71 10.13 -5.43
N LEU A 36 7.26 9.36 -6.44
CA LEU A 36 6.08 8.52 -6.27
C LEU A 36 6.45 7.33 -5.39
N GLY A 37 5.73 7.15 -4.31
CA GLY A 37 5.82 6.04 -3.39
C GLY A 37 4.48 5.38 -3.12
N GLY A 38 4.44 4.60 -2.04
CA GLY A 38 3.31 3.76 -1.68
C GLY A 38 3.45 2.34 -2.21
N LYS A 39 3.23 1.35 -1.34
CA LYS A 39 3.37 -0.08 -1.72
C LYS A 39 2.42 -0.46 -2.85
N GLY A 40 1.18 0.06 -2.83
CA GLY A 40 0.20 -0.16 -3.88
C GLY A 40 0.64 0.41 -5.22
N ALA A 41 1.09 1.66 -5.26
CA ALA A 41 1.59 2.29 -6.48
C ALA A 41 2.78 1.53 -7.07
N ASN A 42 3.77 1.18 -6.22
CA ASN A 42 4.96 0.43 -6.65
C ASN A 42 4.59 -0.95 -7.23
N GLN A 43 3.67 -1.66 -6.59
CA GLN A 43 3.20 -2.96 -7.09
C GLN A 43 2.43 -2.83 -8.42
N SER A 44 1.56 -1.82 -8.56
CA SER A 44 0.86 -1.57 -9.82
C SER A 44 1.82 -1.28 -10.97
N VAL A 45 2.80 -0.42 -10.74
CA VAL A 45 3.83 -0.12 -11.75
C VAL A 45 4.61 -1.38 -12.13
N ALA A 46 5.05 -2.17 -11.16
CA ALA A 46 5.79 -3.41 -11.42
C ALA A 46 4.95 -4.43 -12.22
N MET A 47 3.67 -4.60 -11.88
CA MET A 47 2.78 -5.53 -12.58
C MET A 47 2.48 -5.06 -14.01
N VAL A 48 2.23 -3.77 -14.22
CA VAL A 48 2.03 -3.21 -15.58
C VAL A 48 3.28 -3.39 -16.43
N GLN A 49 4.46 -3.09 -15.89
CA GLN A 49 5.74 -3.29 -16.59
C GLN A 49 6.01 -4.77 -16.92
N ALA A 50 5.49 -5.69 -16.11
CA ALA A 50 5.52 -7.13 -16.40
C ALA A 50 4.45 -7.58 -17.41
N GLY A 51 3.62 -6.67 -17.95
CA GLY A 51 2.61 -6.96 -18.96
C GLY A 51 1.26 -7.42 -18.41
N ALA A 52 0.99 -7.25 -17.11
CA ALA A 52 -0.30 -7.57 -16.52
C ALA A 52 -1.35 -6.47 -16.85
N ASP A 53 -2.61 -6.90 -16.99
CA ASP A 53 -3.77 -5.99 -17.02
C ASP A 53 -4.13 -5.59 -15.59
N VAL A 54 -3.82 -4.34 -15.21
CA VAL A 54 -3.91 -3.85 -13.83
C VAL A 54 -4.89 -2.71 -13.71
N VAL A 55 -5.81 -2.82 -12.77
CA VAL A 55 -6.68 -1.75 -12.30
C VAL A 55 -6.23 -1.33 -10.90
N HIS A 56 -5.63 -0.15 -10.77
CA HIS A 56 -5.26 0.38 -9.46
C HIS A 56 -6.48 1.02 -8.78
N LEU A 57 -6.85 0.51 -7.61
CA LEU A 57 -7.91 1.04 -6.76
C LEU A 57 -7.26 1.81 -5.62
N GLY A 58 -7.43 3.12 -5.58
CA GLY A 58 -6.74 3.93 -4.59
C GLY A 58 -7.27 5.35 -4.49
N ALA A 59 -6.63 6.16 -3.70
CA ALA A 59 -6.98 7.56 -3.53
C ALA A 59 -5.75 8.46 -3.42
N VAL A 60 -5.89 9.67 -3.94
CA VAL A 60 -4.98 10.79 -3.71
C VAL A 60 -5.73 11.94 -3.05
N GLY A 61 -5.01 12.84 -2.42
CA GLY A 61 -5.57 14.07 -1.86
C GLY A 61 -5.67 15.19 -2.89
N ARG A 62 -6.04 16.38 -2.39
CA ARG A 62 -6.11 17.62 -3.20
C ARG A 62 -4.78 18.04 -3.82
N ASP A 63 -3.67 17.54 -3.29
CA ASP A 63 -2.27 17.77 -3.68
C ASP A 63 -1.70 16.68 -4.57
N GLY A 64 -2.54 15.70 -4.98
CA GLY A 64 -2.08 14.47 -5.61
C GLY A 64 -2.05 14.46 -7.14
N ASP A 65 -2.23 15.61 -7.83
CA ASP A 65 -2.27 15.63 -9.31
C ASP A 65 -1.00 15.09 -9.94
N TRP A 66 0.14 15.49 -9.45
CA TRP A 66 1.43 15.04 -9.95
C TRP A 66 1.67 13.54 -9.70
N LEU A 67 1.10 12.96 -8.63
CA LEU A 67 1.13 11.52 -8.37
C LEU A 67 0.35 10.75 -9.45
N LEU A 68 -0.83 11.26 -9.83
CA LEU A 68 -1.63 10.68 -10.91
C LEU A 68 -0.91 10.78 -12.26
N GLU A 69 -0.31 11.93 -12.56
CA GLU A 69 0.49 12.13 -13.78
C GLU A 69 1.67 11.16 -13.83
N ARG A 70 2.34 10.96 -12.69
CA ARG A 70 3.47 10.03 -12.59
C ARG A 70 3.04 8.58 -12.79
N LEU A 71 1.93 8.16 -12.18
CA LEU A 71 1.36 6.82 -12.38
C LEU A 71 1.02 6.57 -13.85
N VAL A 72 0.34 7.52 -14.50
CA VAL A 72 0.00 7.43 -15.93
C VAL A 72 1.25 7.35 -16.80
N ALA A 73 2.28 8.15 -16.51
CA ALA A 73 3.57 8.09 -17.24
C ALA A 73 4.28 6.73 -17.08
N LEU A 74 4.00 6.00 -15.99
CA LEU A 74 4.51 4.65 -15.73
C LEU A 74 3.57 3.53 -16.24
N GLY A 75 2.49 3.90 -16.95
CA GLY A 75 1.56 2.97 -17.58
C GLY A 75 0.36 2.53 -16.71
N VAL A 76 0.22 3.06 -15.50
CA VAL A 76 -0.92 2.73 -14.62
C VAL A 76 -2.09 3.65 -14.94
N ALA A 77 -3.27 3.08 -15.30
CA ALA A 77 -4.49 3.84 -15.54
C ALA A 77 -5.02 4.46 -14.24
N ARG A 78 -5.57 5.68 -14.35
CA ARG A 78 -6.06 6.45 -13.20
C ARG A 78 -7.57 6.41 -12.97
N ASP A 79 -8.32 5.70 -13.81
CA ASP A 79 -9.79 5.76 -13.86
C ASP A 79 -10.48 5.29 -12.57
N SER A 80 -9.78 4.45 -11.79
CA SER A 80 -10.25 3.93 -10.49
C SER A 80 -9.44 4.51 -9.32
N ILE A 81 -8.88 5.72 -9.48
CA ILE A 81 -8.23 6.47 -8.41
C ILE A 81 -9.05 7.71 -8.11
N VAL A 82 -9.57 7.82 -6.88
CA VAL A 82 -10.37 8.98 -6.49
C VAL A 82 -9.51 10.08 -5.89
N ARG A 83 -9.97 11.32 -6.09
CA ARG A 83 -9.43 12.48 -5.40
C ARG A 83 -10.30 12.84 -4.21
N LEU A 84 -9.69 12.94 -3.03
CA LEU A 84 -10.33 13.32 -1.79
C LEU A 84 -9.90 14.73 -1.35
N SER A 85 -10.69 15.35 -0.46
CA SER A 85 -10.42 16.72 0.04
C SER A 85 -9.30 16.80 1.08
N CYS A 86 -8.85 15.67 1.62
CA CYS A 86 -7.70 15.61 2.54
C CYS A 86 -6.36 15.70 1.78
N ALA A 87 -5.25 15.64 2.50
CA ALA A 87 -3.92 15.49 1.90
C ALA A 87 -3.71 14.06 1.37
N SER A 88 -2.87 13.91 0.37
CA SER A 88 -2.39 12.59 -0.09
C SER A 88 -1.62 11.87 1.02
N GLY A 89 -1.58 10.55 0.95
CA GLY A 89 -0.61 9.78 1.73
C GLY A 89 0.80 10.25 1.40
N HIS A 90 1.68 10.34 2.40
CA HIS A 90 3.07 10.74 2.15
C HIS A 90 4.03 10.17 3.18
N ALA A 91 5.30 10.08 2.79
CA ALA A 91 6.40 9.76 3.66
C ALA A 91 7.39 10.92 3.72
N ILE A 92 7.80 11.30 4.92
CA ILE A 92 8.96 12.14 5.15
C ILE A 92 10.12 11.21 5.47
N ILE A 93 11.10 11.16 4.59
CA ILE A 93 12.23 10.25 4.64
C ILE A 93 13.49 11.09 4.85
N THR A 94 14.02 11.05 6.05
CA THR A 94 15.28 11.70 6.39
C THR A 94 16.40 10.70 6.13
N VAL A 95 17.37 11.07 5.28
CA VAL A 95 18.50 10.22 4.88
C VAL A 95 19.80 10.87 5.34
N ALA A 96 20.52 10.20 6.21
CA ALA A 96 21.81 10.67 6.73
C ALA A 96 22.97 10.34 5.77
N ALA A 97 24.09 11.05 5.92
CA ALA A 97 25.28 10.89 5.08
C ALA A 97 25.91 9.49 5.14
N ASP A 98 25.68 8.75 6.22
CA ASP A 98 26.13 7.35 6.41
C ASP A 98 25.16 6.32 5.79
N GLY A 99 24.02 6.78 5.23
CA GLY A 99 23.00 5.93 4.63
C GLY A 99 21.89 5.47 5.59
N GLU A 100 21.97 5.81 6.87
CA GLU A 100 20.86 5.58 7.80
C GLU A 100 19.66 6.45 7.46
N ASN A 101 18.45 5.95 7.72
CA ASN A 101 17.22 6.71 7.45
C ASN A 101 16.25 6.66 8.62
N ALA A 102 15.40 7.68 8.67
CA ALA A 102 14.23 7.74 9.53
C ALA A 102 13.01 8.13 8.70
N ILE A 103 11.91 7.39 8.86
CA ILE A 103 10.72 7.54 8.04
C ILE A 103 9.52 7.86 8.92
N SER A 104 8.82 8.95 8.60
CA SER A 104 7.52 9.29 9.15
C SER A 104 6.46 9.15 8.08
N LEU A 105 5.45 8.30 8.31
CA LEU A 105 4.35 8.04 7.38
C LEU A 105 3.09 8.78 7.82
N PHE A 106 2.40 9.38 6.85
CA PHE A 106 1.05 9.89 6.99
C PHE A 106 0.13 9.21 5.98
N SER A 107 -0.87 8.49 6.45
CA SER A 107 -1.75 7.69 5.59
C SER A 107 -2.65 8.52 4.68
N GLY A 108 -3.12 9.69 5.13
CA GLY A 108 -3.90 10.64 4.34
C GLY A 108 -5.05 10.00 3.57
N ALA A 109 -5.12 10.25 2.28
CA ALA A 109 -6.16 9.75 1.40
C ALA A 109 -6.25 8.21 1.36
N ASN A 110 -5.16 7.49 1.61
CA ASN A 110 -5.14 6.02 1.57
C ASN A 110 -6.11 5.35 2.57
N THR A 111 -6.37 6.01 3.69
CA THR A 111 -7.29 5.50 4.72
C THR A 111 -8.61 6.26 4.79
N ALA A 112 -8.79 7.27 3.94
CA ALA A 112 -9.98 8.14 3.95
C ALA A 112 -11.06 7.72 2.92
N MET A 113 -10.82 6.68 2.14
CA MET A 113 -11.83 6.14 1.21
C MET A 113 -13.00 5.54 1.95
N SER A 114 -14.20 5.67 1.36
CA SER A 114 -15.40 5.04 1.91
C SER A 114 -15.50 3.57 1.49
N GLU A 115 -16.11 2.75 2.33
CA GLU A 115 -16.45 1.37 2.00
C GLU A 115 -17.38 1.26 0.79
N ALA A 116 -18.28 2.23 0.62
CA ALA A 116 -19.18 2.29 -0.53
C ALA A 116 -18.43 2.46 -1.86
N GLN A 117 -17.39 3.31 -1.90
CA GLN A 117 -16.54 3.46 -3.07
C GLN A 117 -15.80 2.17 -3.41
N LEU A 118 -15.24 1.52 -2.40
CA LEU A 118 -14.55 0.24 -2.56
C LEU A 118 -15.51 -0.86 -3.06
N THR A 119 -16.72 -0.92 -2.52
CA THR A 119 -17.77 -1.84 -2.97
C THR A 119 -18.08 -1.64 -4.46
N GLN A 120 -18.25 -0.38 -4.90
CA GLN A 120 -18.49 -0.06 -6.30
C GLN A 120 -17.35 -0.55 -7.22
N TRP A 121 -16.10 -0.33 -6.82
CA TRP A 121 -14.93 -0.74 -7.60
C TRP A 121 -14.76 -2.25 -7.69
N LEU A 122 -15.10 -2.98 -6.63
CA LEU A 122 -14.99 -4.42 -6.60
C LEU A 122 -16.22 -5.17 -7.14
N THR A 123 -17.28 -4.46 -7.50
CA THR A 123 -18.48 -5.09 -8.11
C THR A 123 -18.14 -5.90 -9.39
N PRO A 124 -17.27 -5.45 -10.31
CA PRO A 124 -16.95 -6.20 -11.52
C PRO A 124 -15.94 -7.35 -11.32
N ILE A 125 -15.28 -7.46 -10.17
CA ILE A 125 -14.28 -8.52 -9.94
C ILE A 125 -14.96 -9.90 -9.96
N GLY A 126 -14.30 -10.91 -10.51
CA GLY A 126 -14.91 -12.24 -10.66
C GLY A 126 -13.92 -13.39 -10.72
N ALA A 127 -14.43 -14.57 -11.02
CA ALA A 127 -13.62 -15.77 -11.15
C ALA A 127 -12.53 -15.60 -12.22
N GLY A 128 -11.30 -15.91 -11.85
CA GLY A 128 -10.13 -15.74 -12.71
C GLY A 128 -9.38 -14.43 -12.48
N ASP A 129 -9.97 -13.45 -11.78
CA ASP A 129 -9.31 -12.21 -11.41
C ASP A 129 -8.56 -12.32 -10.09
N TRP A 130 -7.71 -11.33 -9.83
CA TRP A 130 -6.91 -11.22 -8.63
C TRP A 130 -7.18 -9.90 -7.92
N LEU A 131 -7.32 -9.94 -6.60
CA LEU A 131 -7.22 -8.77 -5.74
C LEU A 131 -5.85 -8.81 -5.05
N VAL A 132 -5.05 -7.78 -5.27
CA VAL A 132 -3.75 -7.57 -4.59
C VAL A 132 -3.94 -6.46 -3.58
N MET A 133 -3.47 -6.67 -2.34
CA MET A 133 -3.60 -5.69 -1.25
C MET A 133 -2.33 -5.63 -0.40
N GLN A 134 -2.19 -4.51 0.33
CA GLN A 134 -1.13 -4.29 1.32
C GLN A 134 -1.75 -3.67 2.57
N ASN A 135 -1.03 -3.67 3.70
CA ASN A 135 -1.57 -3.15 4.96
C ASN A 135 -1.42 -1.62 5.11
N GLU A 136 -1.79 -0.85 4.06
CA GLU A 136 -1.68 0.62 4.04
C GLU A 136 -3.00 1.34 3.75
N THR A 137 -4.11 0.59 3.55
CA THR A 137 -5.41 1.18 3.22
C THR A 137 -6.48 0.78 4.24
N ALA A 138 -7.59 1.53 4.29
CA ALA A 138 -8.75 1.14 5.10
C ALA A 138 -9.57 0.01 4.43
N HIS A 139 -10.51 -0.59 5.17
CA HIS A 139 -11.51 -1.56 4.68
C HIS A 139 -10.95 -2.83 4.01
N GLN A 140 -9.75 -3.27 4.36
CA GLN A 140 -9.10 -4.41 3.72
C GLN A 140 -9.87 -5.72 3.93
N LEU A 141 -10.41 -5.95 5.12
CA LEU A 141 -11.24 -7.12 5.40
C LEU A 141 -12.49 -7.15 4.51
N HIS A 142 -13.12 -5.99 4.30
CA HIS A 142 -14.27 -5.87 3.40
C HIS A 142 -13.87 -6.21 1.95
N ALA A 143 -12.77 -5.66 1.45
CA ALA A 143 -12.25 -5.95 0.13
C ALA A 143 -11.97 -7.45 -0.08
N ALA A 144 -11.28 -8.09 0.85
CA ALA A 144 -10.97 -9.50 0.79
C ALA A 144 -12.22 -10.38 0.77
N ARG A 145 -13.20 -10.08 1.63
CA ARG A 145 -14.50 -10.79 1.66
C ARG A 145 -15.25 -10.67 0.34
N MET A 146 -15.34 -9.46 -0.22
CA MET A 146 -16.01 -9.24 -1.49
C MET A 146 -15.34 -10.03 -2.63
N ALA A 147 -14.02 -9.93 -2.78
CA ALA A 147 -13.29 -10.65 -3.80
C ALA A 147 -13.51 -12.17 -3.70
N ARG A 148 -13.42 -12.72 -2.50
CA ARG A 148 -13.66 -14.14 -2.26
C ARG A 148 -15.09 -14.57 -2.55
N ALA A 149 -16.07 -13.76 -2.20
CA ALA A 149 -17.49 -14.04 -2.49
C ALA A 149 -17.77 -14.10 -4.00
N GLN A 150 -16.96 -13.41 -4.81
CA GLN A 150 -17.04 -13.41 -6.27
C GLN A 150 -16.04 -14.37 -6.93
N ALA A 151 -15.48 -15.30 -6.17
CA ALA A 151 -14.52 -16.33 -6.59
C ALA A 151 -13.19 -15.79 -7.17
N ALA A 152 -12.85 -14.54 -6.91
CA ALA A 152 -11.53 -14.00 -7.20
C ALA A 152 -10.48 -14.52 -6.20
N ARG A 153 -9.21 -14.45 -6.59
CA ARG A 153 -8.07 -14.80 -5.73
C ARG A 153 -7.54 -13.57 -5.03
N VAL A 154 -7.11 -13.73 -3.78
CA VAL A 154 -6.60 -12.64 -2.96
C VAL A 154 -5.13 -12.86 -2.65
N VAL A 155 -4.29 -11.89 -2.99
CA VAL A 155 -2.89 -11.78 -2.59
C VAL A 155 -2.78 -10.65 -1.56
N TYR A 156 -2.18 -10.92 -0.43
CA TYR A 156 -2.01 -9.96 0.64
C TYR A 156 -0.55 -9.83 1.05
N SER A 157 -0.01 -8.62 0.94
CA SER A 157 1.28 -8.26 1.50
C SER A 157 1.09 -7.74 2.92
N ALA A 158 1.69 -8.40 3.91
CA ALA A 158 1.53 -8.05 5.32
C ALA A 158 2.19 -6.73 5.74
N ALA A 159 2.80 -6.00 4.82
CA ALA A 159 3.57 -4.79 5.10
C ALA A 159 2.74 -3.49 4.92
N PRO A 160 2.87 -2.50 5.85
CA PRO A 160 3.56 -2.61 7.16
C PRO A 160 2.87 -3.62 8.07
N PHE A 161 3.66 -4.37 8.83
CA PHE A 161 3.14 -5.50 9.59
C PHE A 161 2.36 -5.05 10.83
N GLU A 162 1.12 -5.56 10.92
CA GLU A 162 0.28 -5.51 12.12
C GLU A 162 -0.42 -6.86 12.27
N ALA A 163 -0.06 -7.62 13.27
CA ALA A 163 -0.50 -9.00 13.44
C ALA A 163 -2.03 -9.15 13.47
N LYS A 164 -2.73 -8.24 14.14
CA LYS A 164 -4.20 -8.25 14.22
C LYS A 164 -4.85 -8.05 12.86
N ALA A 165 -4.39 -7.06 12.08
CA ALA A 165 -4.91 -6.79 10.74
C ALA A 165 -4.67 -7.98 9.81
N VAL A 166 -3.47 -8.58 9.87
CA VAL A 166 -3.15 -9.79 9.10
C VAL A 166 -4.07 -10.94 9.47
N ALA A 167 -4.26 -11.21 10.76
CA ALA A 167 -5.11 -12.29 11.26
C ALA A 167 -6.58 -12.15 10.82
N GLU A 168 -7.11 -10.92 10.79
CA GLU A 168 -8.48 -10.66 10.34
C GLU A 168 -8.70 -10.95 8.84
N VAL A 169 -7.70 -10.64 8.01
CA VAL A 169 -7.79 -10.81 6.54
C VAL A 169 -7.42 -12.23 6.10
N LEU A 170 -6.55 -12.91 6.83
CA LEU A 170 -5.96 -14.21 6.50
C LEU A 170 -6.96 -15.29 6.05
N PRO A 171 -8.17 -15.46 6.65
CA PRO A 171 -9.14 -16.45 6.20
C PRO A 171 -9.63 -16.27 4.76
N PHE A 172 -9.41 -15.10 4.17
CA PHE A 172 -9.82 -14.75 2.80
C PHE A 172 -8.66 -14.71 1.83
N VAL A 173 -7.42 -14.93 2.29
CA VAL A 173 -6.19 -14.82 1.50
C VAL A 173 -5.86 -16.16 0.82
N ASN A 174 -5.45 -16.09 -0.44
CA ASN A 174 -4.90 -17.25 -1.17
C ASN A 174 -3.38 -17.28 -1.11
N ILE A 175 -2.74 -16.10 -1.14
CA ILE A 175 -1.29 -15.94 -1.08
C ILE A 175 -0.96 -14.83 -0.09
N LEU A 176 -0.25 -15.17 0.97
CA LEU A 176 0.32 -14.21 1.92
C LEU A 176 1.78 -13.96 1.56
N CYS A 177 2.13 -12.69 1.34
CA CYS A 177 3.50 -12.23 1.16
C CYS A 177 3.97 -11.58 2.46
N ALA A 178 4.95 -12.18 3.12
CA ALA A 178 5.53 -11.67 4.35
C ALA A 178 7.02 -12.04 4.41
N ASN A 179 7.82 -11.20 5.05
CA ASN A 179 9.21 -11.52 5.32
C ASN A 179 9.36 -12.40 6.56
N GLU A 180 10.58 -12.88 6.84
CA GLU A 180 10.85 -13.81 7.95
C GLU A 180 10.47 -13.22 9.32
N HIS A 181 10.68 -11.92 9.55
CA HIS A 181 10.34 -11.26 10.80
C HIS A 181 8.82 -11.15 10.98
N GLU A 182 8.09 -10.79 9.94
CA GLU A 182 6.64 -10.70 9.92
C GLU A 182 6.00 -12.07 10.16
N VAL A 183 6.54 -13.12 9.54
CA VAL A 183 6.09 -14.50 9.76
C VAL A 183 6.30 -14.94 11.19
N LYS A 184 7.49 -14.69 11.77
CA LYS A 184 7.76 -15.03 13.18
C LYS A 184 6.83 -14.28 14.14
N ALA A 185 6.59 -13.00 13.89
CA ALA A 185 5.68 -12.20 14.69
C ALA A 185 4.24 -12.72 14.59
N LEU A 186 3.77 -13.07 13.39
CA LEU A 186 2.45 -13.66 13.17
C LEU A 186 2.29 -15.01 13.88
N GLN A 187 3.29 -15.89 13.82
CA GLN A 187 3.28 -17.17 14.53
C GLN A 187 3.16 -16.99 16.04
N GLN A 188 3.91 -16.03 16.61
CA GLN A 188 3.84 -15.73 18.04
C GLN A 188 2.46 -15.21 18.46
N ASP A 189 1.89 -14.30 17.68
CA ASP A 189 0.60 -13.68 17.98
C ASP A 189 -0.55 -14.69 17.87
N LEU A 190 -0.55 -15.54 16.83
CA LEU A 190 -1.55 -16.58 16.61
C LEU A 190 -1.28 -17.85 17.46
N ARG A 191 -0.16 -17.91 18.18
CA ARG A 191 0.28 -19.07 18.99
C ARG A 191 0.35 -20.39 18.20
N ILE A 192 0.82 -20.31 16.95
CA ILE A 192 1.00 -21.48 16.06
C ILE A 192 2.47 -21.85 15.93
N SER A 193 2.75 -23.13 15.85
CA SER A 193 4.12 -23.65 15.75
C SER A 193 4.62 -23.81 14.30
N SER A 194 3.71 -23.72 13.32
CA SER A 194 4.02 -23.94 11.90
C SER A 194 3.09 -23.14 11.00
N LEU A 195 3.62 -22.62 9.87
CA LEU A 195 2.81 -21.99 8.82
C LEU A 195 1.81 -22.96 8.16
N ALA A 196 2.06 -24.27 8.24
CA ALA A 196 1.12 -25.28 7.75
C ALA A 196 -0.19 -25.32 8.56
N SER A 197 -0.27 -24.58 9.65
CA SER A 197 -1.45 -24.46 10.51
C SER A 197 -2.28 -23.19 10.19
N LEU A 198 -1.84 -22.37 9.24
CA LEU A 198 -2.55 -21.21 8.68
C LEU A 198 -3.42 -21.65 7.50
#